data_f3a35fdd4fbbcffc8e099f294d4aec6e
#
_entry.id   f3a35fdd4fbbcffc8e099f294d4aec6e
#
_cell.length_a   1.000
_cell.length_b   1.000
_cell.length_c   1.000
_cell.angle_alpha   90.00
_cell.angle_beta   90.00
_cell.angle_gamma   90.00
#
_symmetry.space_group_name_H-M   'P 1'
#
loop_
_entity.id
_entity.type
_entity.pdbx_description
1 polymer ?
#
loop_
_entity_poly.entity_id
_entity_poly.type
_entity_poly.pdbx_seq_one_letter_code
_entity_poly.pdbx_strand_id
1 'polypeptide(L)'
;SDTQPEGGWLDGAYGVVAALEVARTARENGGPPVSVVSFQDEEGRFGALTGSAVWSGKLALDDADTLVATDRTGFATARARVADRAGDFVDADRFSAFIEAHIEQGPVLGAAGEAVGVVTGIVGLRQLSVTVTGQQNHAGTTPMGQRADAFAAAARVSAMLPERFDNIVTPQSVWTIGHIRVHPNASSIVPGRTEFTLQWRDIDAERLGLDAEAKRAW
;
A
#
# COMPACT_ATOMS: atom_id res chain seq x y z
N SER A 1 -8.90 1.46 -10.04
CA SER A 1 -8.12 2.35 -10.89
C SER A 1 -7.13 3.14 -10.06
N ASP A 2 -5.92 3.23 -10.55
CA ASP A 2 -4.79 3.79 -9.84
C ASP A 2 -4.69 5.32 -9.99
N THR A 3 -4.27 6.01 -8.93
CA THR A 3 -3.99 7.45 -8.90
C THR A 3 -2.50 7.77 -8.69
N GLN A 4 -1.65 6.75 -8.60
CA GLN A 4 -0.21 6.93 -8.45
C GLN A 4 0.45 7.37 -9.77
N PRO A 5 1.39 8.33 -9.73
CA PRO A 5 2.04 8.85 -10.94
C PRO A 5 2.81 7.80 -11.75
N GLU A 6 3.35 6.78 -11.09
CA GLU A 6 4.18 5.72 -11.68
C GLU A 6 3.61 4.31 -11.39
N GLY A 7 2.29 4.21 -11.24
CA GLY A 7 1.60 2.94 -11.03
C GLY A 7 1.67 2.03 -12.26
N GLY A 8 1.51 0.72 -12.04
CA GLY A 8 1.48 -0.28 -13.11
C GLY A 8 0.29 -0.04 -14.04
N TRP A 9 0.53 0.06 -15.34
CA TRP A 9 -0.52 0.36 -16.33
C TRP A 9 -1.57 -0.74 -16.50
N LEU A 10 -1.30 -1.95 -16.02
CA LEU A 10 -2.26 -3.06 -15.96
C LEU A 10 -2.96 -3.14 -14.60
N ASP A 11 -2.36 -2.54 -13.56
CA ASP A 11 -2.88 -2.60 -12.21
C ASP A 11 -4.17 -1.76 -12.10
N GLY A 12 -5.23 -2.37 -11.60
CA GLY A 12 -6.58 -1.78 -11.58
C GLY A 12 -7.25 -1.65 -12.96
N ALA A 13 -6.51 -1.25 -13.99
CA ALA A 13 -7.07 -1.09 -15.33
C ALA A 13 -7.57 -2.41 -15.92
N TYR A 14 -6.84 -3.49 -15.73
CA TYR A 14 -7.24 -4.83 -16.16
C TYR A 14 -8.58 -5.25 -15.56
N GLY A 15 -8.74 -5.07 -14.23
CA GLY A 15 -9.99 -5.41 -13.52
C GLY A 15 -11.20 -4.63 -14.04
N VAL A 16 -11.04 -3.33 -14.32
CA VAL A 16 -12.12 -2.49 -14.87
C VAL A 16 -12.51 -2.95 -16.29
N VAL A 17 -11.55 -3.23 -17.17
CA VAL A 17 -11.82 -3.69 -18.54
C VAL A 17 -12.45 -5.10 -18.52
N ALA A 18 -11.96 -6.00 -17.68
CA ALA A 18 -12.54 -7.32 -17.50
C ALA A 18 -13.99 -7.25 -17.02
N ALA A 19 -14.28 -6.37 -16.04
CA ALA A 19 -15.63 -6.16 -15.54
C ALA A 19 -16.58 -5.61 -16.62
N LEU A 20 -16.11 -4.69 -17.47
CA LEU A 20 -16.88 -4.18 -18.61
C LEU A 20 -17.23 -5.29 -19.59
N GLU A 21 -16.28 -6.18 -19.90
CA GLU A 21 -16.49 -7.31 -20.81
C GLU A 21 -17.47 -8.34 -20.22
N VAL A 22 -17.36 -8.62 -18.93
CA VAL A 22 -18.30 -9.50 -18.22
C VAL A 22 -19.71 -8.91 -18.24
N ALA A 23 -19.87 -7.61 -17.96
CA ALA A 23 -21.17 -6.94 -17.98
C ALA A 23 -21.79 -6.95 -19.40
N ARG A 24 -20.97 -6.71 -20.43
CA ARG A 24 -21.38 -6.78 -21.83
C ARG A 24 -21.86 -8.19 -22.19
N THR A 25 -21.07 -9.19 -21.86
CA THR A 25 -21.37 -10.60 -22.17
C THR A 25 -22.63 -11.07 -21.44
N ALA A 26 -22.79 -10.72 -20.16
CA ALA A 26 -24.00 -11.04 -19.40
C ALA A 26 -25.25 -10.43 -20.05
N ARG A 27 -25.20 -9.16 -20.45
CA ARG A 27 -26.29 -8.48 -21.13
C ARG A 27 -26.65 -9.12 -22.46
N GLU A 28 -25.65 -9.46 -23.28
CA GLU A 28 -25.86 -10.05 -24.63
C GLU A 28 -26.43 -11.46 -24.57
N ASN A 29 -26.15 -12.23 -23.52
CA ASN A 29 -26.56 -13.62 -23.37
C ASN A 29 -27.69 -13.84 -22.35
N GLY A 30 -28.35 -12.77 -21.87
CA GLY A 30 -29.45 -12.89 -20.92
C GLY A 30 -28.99 -13.39 -19.52
N GLY A 31 -27.76 -13.13 -19.16
CA GLY A 31 -27.19 -13.45 -17.85
C GLY A 31 -27.67 -12.51 -16.75
N PRO A 32 -27.17 -12.68 -15.51
CA PRO A 32 -27.54 -11.82 -14.38
C PRO A 32 -27.12 -10.37 -14.63
N PRO A 33 -27.79 -9.40 -13.98
CA PRO A 33 -27.38 -8.01 -14.03
C PRO A 33 -26.01 -7.82 -13.39
N VAL A 34 -25.08 -7.22 -14.12
CA VAL A 34 -23.72 -6.91 -13.65
C VAL A 34 -23.50 -5.41 -13.74
N SER A 35 -23.07 -4.82 -12.64
CA SER A 35 -22.61 -3.44 -12.57
C SER A 35 -21.08 -3.40 -12.55
N VAL A 36 -20.50 -2.38 -13.15
CA VAL A 36 -19.05 -2.17 -13.18
C VAL A 36 -18.71 -0.96 -12.32
N VAL A 37 -17.71 -1.10 -11.49
CA VAL A 37 -17.20 0.00 -10.68
C VAL A 37 -15.70 0.20 -10.91
N SER A 38 -15.29 1.46 -10.97
CA SER A 38 -13.88 1.87 -10.96
C SER A 38 -13.65 2.77 -9.75
N PHE A 39 -13.12 2.19 -8.69
CA PHE A 39 -12.77 2.96 -7.51
C PHE A 39 -11.53 3.84 -7.77
N GLN A 40 -11.54 5.03 -7.22
CA GLN A 40 -10.42 5.95 -7.28
C GLN A 40 -9.63 5.91 -5.97
N ASP A 41 -8.35 6.25 -6.04
CA ASP A 41 -7.45 6.37 -4.90
C ASP A 41 -7.33 5.05 -4.10
N GLU A 42 -7.16 3.94 -4.82
CA GLU A 42 -6.91 2.64 -4.21
C GLU A 42 -5.46 2.57 -3.70
N GLU A 43 -4.49 3.00 -4.51
CA GLU A 43 -3.05 2.93 -4.24
C GLU A 43 -2.52 4.03 -3.29
N GLY A 44 -3.38 4.91 -2.82
CA GLY A 44 -3.06 5.80 -1.71
C GLY A 44 -2.37 7.11 -2.09
N ARG A 45 -2.84 7.82 -3.10
CA ARG A 45 -2.40 9.20 -3.35
C ARG A 45 -2.82 10.14 -2.21
N PHE A 46 -4.07 10.03 -1.75
CA PHE A 46 -4.64 10.78 -0.64
C PHE A 46 -4.78 9.92 0.61
N GLY A 47 -5.37 8.73 0.46
CA GLY A 47 -5.54 7.73 1.50
C GLY A 47 -5.67 6.33 0.86
N ALA A 48 -5.33 5.27 1.57
CA ALA A 48 -5.47 3.93 1.05
C ALA A 48 -6.95 3.54 0.91
N LEU A 49 -7.34 2.98 -0.26
CA LEU A 49 -8.70 2.49 -0.54
C LEU A 49 -9.80 3.57 -0.44
N THR A 50 -9.47 4.86 -0.61
CA THR A 50 -10.39 5.96 -0.31
C THR A 50 -11.73 5.82 -1.02
N GLY A 51 -11.74 5.51 -2.32
CA GLY A 51 -12.98 5.40 -3.09
C GLY A 51 -13.91 4.29 -2.61
N SER A 52 -13.39 3.09 -2.38
CA SER A 52 -14.17 1.95 -1.89
C SER A 52 -14.58 2.12 -0.42
N ALA A 53 -13.72 2.72 0.41
CA ALA A 53 -14.02 3.00 1.80
C ALA A 53 -15.17 3.99 1.97
N VAL A 54 -15.19 5.07 1.16
CA VAL A 54 -16.31 6.02 1.16
C VAL A 54 -17.58 5.35 0.64
N TRP A 55 -17.50 4.62 -0.47
CA TRP A 55 -18.65 3.95 -1.05
C TRP A 55 -19.27 2.92 -0.12
N SER A 56 -18.46 2.14 0.61
CA SER A 56 -18.93 1.14 1.59
C SER A 56 -19.32 1.70 2.96
N GLY A 57 -19.22 3.02 3.15
CA GLY A 57 -19.52 3.68 4.42
C GLY A 57 -18.46 3.48 5.52
N LYS A 58 -17.30 2.89 5.21
CA LYS A 58 -16.19 2.73 6.17
C LYS A 58 -15.45 4.03 6.44
N LEU A 59 -15.51 5.00 5.52
CA LEU A 59 -14.94 6.33 5.66
C LEU A 59 -16.00 7.36 5.33
N ALA A 60 -16.26 8.31 6.23
CA ALA A 60 -17.16 9.41 5.93
C ALA A 60 -16.56 10.33 4.85
N LEU A 61 -17.41 10.87 3.96
CA LEU A 61 -16.93 11.75 2.88
C LEU A 61 -16.25 13.01 3.44
N ASP A 62 -16.78 13.55 4.54
CA ASP A 62 -16.20 14.74 5.21
C ASP A 62 -14.79 14.44 5.75
N ASP A 63 -14.55 13.22 6.26
CA ASP A 63 -13.21 12.79 6.69
C ASP A 63 -12.29 12.61 5.49
N ALA A 64 -12.76 11.99 4.41
CA ALA A 64 -12.01 11.87 3.16
C ALA A 64 -11.62 13.25 2.59
N ASP A 65 -12.48 14.25 2.68
CA ASP A 65 -12.23 15.60 2.21
C ASP A 65 -11.08 16.31 2.98
N THR A 66 -10.69 15.81 4.14
CA THR A 66 -9.53 16.30 4.90
C THR A 66 -8.19 15.76 4.41
N LEU A 67 -8.19 14.72 3.58
CA LEU A 67 -6.98 14.07 3.09
C LEU A 67 -6.19 14.98 2.15
N VAL A 68 -4.86 14.88 2.23
CA VAL A 68 -3.94 15.71 1.44
C VAL A 68 -2.82 14.83 0.87
N ALA A 69 -2.63 14.91 -0.44
CA ALA A 69 -1.54 14.23 -1.13
C ALA A 69 -0.16 14.81 -0.78
N THR A 70 0.91 14.08 -1.09
CA THR A 70 2.30 14.52 -0.85
C THR A 70 2.66 15.82 -1.58
N ASP A 71 2.02 16.09 -2.72
CA ASP A 71 2.16 17.35 -3.48
C ASP A 71 1.30 18.50 -2.93
N ARG A 72 0.67 18.30 -1.77
CA ARG A 72 -0.24 19.24 -1.08
C ARG A 72 -1.58 19.46 -1.79
N THR A 73 -1.94 18.67 -2.76
CA THR A 73 -3.29 18.69 -3.34
C THR A 73 -4.28 18.11 -2.33
N GLY A 74 -5.34 18.84 -1.99
CA GLY A 74 -6.41 18.34 -1.13
C GLY A 74 -7.38 17.44 -1.90
N PHE A 75 -7.87 16.37 -1.26
CA PHE A 75 -8.86 15.46 -1.85
C PHE A 75 -10.14 16.18 -2.26
N ALA A 76 -10.70 17.03 -1.41
CA ALA A 76 -11.87 17.86 -1.73
C ALA A 76 -11.67 18.69 -3.00
N THR A 77 -10.48 19.29 -3.17
CA THR A 77 -10.15 20.06 -4.37
C THR A 77 -10.10 19.19 -5.62
N ALA A 78 -9.50 18.00 -5.52
CA ALA A 78 -9.44 17.05 -6.63
C ALA A 78 -10.84 16.53 -7.00
N ARG A 79 -11.66 16.19 -6.01
CA ARG A 79 -13.04 15.74 -6.19
C ARG A 79 -13.91 16.83 -6.84
N ALA A 80 -13.78 18.09 -6.43
CA ALA A 80 -14.52 19.19 -7.00
C ALA A 80 -14.28 19.38 -8.51
N ARG A 81 -13.08 19.01 -9.01
CA ARG A 81 -12.75 19.11 -10.46
C ARG A 81 -13.53 18.17 -11.35
N VAL A 82 -14.13 17.14 -10.78
CA VAL A 82 -14.93 16.15 -11.50
C VAL A 82 -16.41 16.15 -11.07
N ALA A 83 -16.81 17.14 -10.33
CA ALA A 83 -18.17 17.25 -9.79
C ALA A 83 -19.25 17.35 -10.89
N ASP A 84 -18.92 17.91 -12.06
CA ASP A 84 -19.77 17.96 -13.24
C ASP A 84 -20.08 16.59 -13.87
N ARG A 85 -19.31 15.59 -13.50
CA ARG A 85 -19.50 14.17 -13.90
C ARG A 85 -20.22 13.35 -12.84
N ALA A 86 -20.55 13.95 -11.70
CA ALA A 86 -21.26 13.26 -10.65
C ALA A 86 -22.67 12.89 -11.10
N GLY A 87 -23.05 11.65 -10.88
CA GLY A 87 -24.40 11.15 -11.01
C GLY A 87 -25.02 10.84 -9.65
N ASP A 88 -26.14 10.12 -9.68
CA ASP A 88 -26.75 9.62 -8.45
C ASP A 88 -25.83 8.66 -7.71
N PHE A 89 -25.79 8.77 -6.39
CA PHE A 89 -25.08 7.82 -5.56
C PHE A 89 -25.76 6.46 -5.62
N VAL A 90 -24.97 5.41 -5.79
CA VAL A 90 -25.44 4.02 -5.84
C VAL A 90 -25.01 3.30 -4.59
N ASP A 91 -25.94 2.96 -3.71
CA ASP A 91 -25.66 2.29 -2.44
C ASP A 91 -25.03 0.92 -2.63
N ALA A 92 -24.04 0.62 -1.78
CA ALA A 92 -23.37 -0.68 -1.75
C ALA A 92 -24.33 -1.83 -1.45
N ASP A 93 -25.35 -1.60 -0.62
CA ASP A 93 -26.36 -2.59 -0.20
C ASP A 93 -27.26 -3.09 -1.36
N ARG A 94 -27.20 -2.45 -2.52
CA ARG A 94 -27.89 -2.93 -3.72
C ARG A 94 -27.27 -4.16 -4.35
N PHE A 95 -26.05 -4.51 -3.96
CA PHE A 95 -25.27 -5.58 -4.58
C PHE A 95 -25.17 -6.77 -3.64
N SER A 96 -25.37 -7.97 -4.17
CA SER A 96 -25.30 -9.23 -3.42
C SER A 96 -23.88 -9.81 -3.39
N ALA A 97 -22.99 -9.38 -4.29
CA ALA A 97 -21.63 -9.86 -4.39
C ALA A 97 -20.72 -8.82 -5.07
N PHE A 98 -19.45 -8.86 -4.73
CA PHE A 98 -18.37 -8.14 -5.39
C PHE A 98 -17.35 -9.15 -5.91
N ILE A 99 -16.94 -9.02 -7.16
CA ILE A 99 -15.92 -9.86 -7.80
C ILE A 99 -14.94 -8.95 -8.50
N GLU A 100 -13.67 -9.19 -8.30
CA GLU A 100 -12.57 -8.43 -8.90
C GLU A 100 -11.63 -9.38 -9.64
N ALA A 101 -11.34 -9.07 -10.89
CA ALA A 101 -10.25 -9.68 -11.63
C ALA A 101 -8.99 -8.83 -11.42
N HIS A 102 -7.95 -9.41 -10.87
CA HIS A 102 -6.70 -8.73 -10.56
C HIS A 102 -5.51 -9.47 -11.16
N ILE A 103 -4.46 -8.75 -11.54
CA ILE A 103 -3.18 -9.36 -11.87
C ILE A 103 -2.55 -9.96 -10.62
N GLU A 104 -1.76 -11.02 -10.74
CA GLU A 104 -1.17 -11.70 -9.58
C GLU A 104 -0.20 -10.81 -8.80
N GLN A 105 0.48 -9.88 -9.45
CA GLN A 105 1.58 -9.09 -8.90
C GLN A 105 2.71 -9.96 -8.32
N GLY A 106 2.86 -11.17 -8.83
CA GLY A 106 3.82 -12.16 -8.36
C GLY A 106 4.09 -13.24 -9.39
N PRO A 107 5.01 -14.18 -9.11
CA PRO A 107 5.46 -15.19 -10.08
C PRO A 107 4.80 -16.57 -9.88
N VAL A 108 3.90 -16.77 -8.91
CA VAL A 108 3.49 -18.10 -8.44
C VAL A 108 2.65 -18.83 -9.49
N LEU A 109 1.60 -18.18 -10.02
CA LEU A 109 0.76 -18.78 -11.06
C LEU A 109 1.56 -19.01 -12.35
N GLY A 110 2.36 -18.02 -12.75
CA GLY A 110 3.20 -18.15 -13.93
C GLY A 110 4.21 -19.30 -13.81
N ALA A 111 4.85 -19.47 -12.67
CA ALA A 111 5.78 -20.58 -12.41
C ALA A 111 5.07 -21.94 -12.38
N ALA A 112 3.81 -21.99 -11.95
CA ALA A 112 2.98 -23.20 -11.96
C ALA A 112 2.35 -23.50 -13.34
N GLY A 113 2.44 -22.57 -14.30
CA GLY A 113 1.77 -22.68 -15.60
C GLY A 113 0.26 -22.48 -15.53
N GLU A 114 -0.24 -21.85 -14.45
CA GLU A 114 -1.65 -21.57 -14.21
C GLU A 114 -2.02 -20.19 -14.77
N ALA A 115 -3.15 -20.10 -15.40
CA ALA A 115 -3.63 -18.83 -15.99
C ALA A 115 -4.52 -18.03 -15.03
N VAL A 116 -5.19 -18.69 -14.08
CA VAL A 116 -6.14 -18.07 -13.15
C VAL A 116 -6.03 -18.76 -11.79
N GLY A 117 -6.05 -17.98 -10.73
CA GLY A 117 -6.14 -18.44 -9.35
C GLY A 117 -7.32 -17.83 -8.62
N VAL A 118 -7.91 -18.58 -7.70
CA VAL A 118 -8.93 -18.05 -6.79
C VAL A 118 -8.25 -17.61 -5.51
N VAL A 119 -8.40 -16.32 -5.16
CA VAL A 119 -7.84 -15.78 -3.91
C VAL A 119 -8.62 -16.35 -2.73
N THR A 120 -7.94 -17.03 -1.83
CA THR A 120 -8.52 -17.63 -0.61
C THR A 120 -8.17 -16.86 0.65
N GLY A 121 -7.28 -15.88 0.56
CA GLY A 121 -6.87 -15.02 1.66
C GLY A 121 -5.96 -13.91 1.18
N ILE A 122 -5.89 -12.84 1.94
CA ILE A 122 -5.00 -11.70 1.70
C ILE A 122 -4.02 -11.62 2.86
N VAL A 123 -2.73 -11.43 2.55
CA VAL A 123 -1.69 -11.24 3.57
C VAL A 123 -1.95 -9.97 4.37
N GLY A 124 -1.77 -10.05 5.68
CA GLY A 124 -1.76 -8.88 6.52
C GLY A 124 -0.47 -8.08 6.37
N LEU A 125 -0.51 -6.80 6.69
CA LEU A 125 0.61 -5.87 6.59
C LEU A 125 0.88 -5.20 7.94
N ARG A 126 2.15 -5.07 8.29
CA ARG A 126 2.64 -4.24 9.39
C ARG A 126 3.74 -3.32 8.92
N GLN A 127 3.81 -2.18 9.56
CA GLN A 127 4.83 -1.18 9.29
C GLN A 127 5.38 -0.62 10.59
N LEU A 128 6.69 -0.45 10.64
CA LEU A 128 7.40 0.16 11.75
C LEU A 128 8.26 1.30 11.22
N SER A 129 8.05 2.50 11.75
CA SER A 129 8.94 3.63 11.54
C SER A 129 10.03 3.64 12.60
N VAL A 130 11.27 3.59 12.16
CA VAL A 130 12.46 3.57 13.05
C VAL A 130 13.20 4.87 12.87
N THR A 131 13.50 5.55 14.00
CA THR A 131 14.37 6.72 14.04
C THR A 131 15.65 6.38 14.81
N VAL A 132 16.79 6.58 14.16
CA VAL A 132 18.10 6.48 14.78
C VAL A 132 18.66 7.88 14.97
N THR A 133 19.01 8.23 16.20
CA THR A 133 19.57 9.52 16.57
C THR A 133 21.08 9.38 16.82
N GLY A 134 21.84 10.26 16.22
CA GLY A 134 23.27 10.39 16.38
C GLY A 134 23.66 11.85 16.62
N GLN A 135 24.86 12.21 16.19
CA GLN A 135 25.39 13.57 16.31
C GLN A 135 26.02 14.02 15.01
N GLN A 136 25.59 15.18 14.51
CA GLN A 136 26.22 15.80 13.36
C GLN A 136 27.62 16.30 13.72
N ASN A 137 28.58 15.97 12.86
CA ASN A 137 29.96 16.39 12.98
C ASN A 137 30.57 16.56 11.60
N HIS A 138 31.69 17.27 11.51
CA HIS A 138 32.44 17.44 10.27
C HIS A 138 33.06 16.09 9.84
N ALA A 139 32.73 15.61 8.63
CA ALA A 139 33.16 14.29 8.17
C ALA A 139 34.68 14.13 8.00
N GLY A 140 35.42 15.21 7.70
CA GLY A 140 36.85 15.18 7.47
C GLY A 140 37.72 15.31 8.72
N THR A 141 37.19 15.88 9.83
CA THR A 141 37.96 16.20 11.01
C THR A 141 37.54 15.47 12.27
N THR A 142 36.39 14.81 12.29
CA THR A 142 35.92 14.03 13.44
C THR A 142 36.51 12.62 13.36
N PRO A 143 37.35 12.19 14.32
CA PRO A 143 37.88 10.83 14.36
C PRO A 143 36.78 9.76 14.40
N MET A 144 37.02 8.60 13.76
CA MET A 144 36.03 7.52 13.66
C MET A 144 35.50 7.09 15.03
N GLY A 145 36.37 6.97 16.05
CA GLY A 145 35.95 6.54 17.40
C GLY A 145 35.14 7.57 18.19
N GLN A 146 34.97 8.80 17.67
CA GLN A 146 34.20 9.87 18.32
C GLN A 146 32.86 10.12 17.59
N ARG A 147 32.55 9.36 16.52
CA ARG A 147 31.32 9.55 15.74
C ARG A 147 30.15 8.85 16.37
N ALA A 148 29.03 9.55 16.48
CA ALA A 148 27.71 9.00 16.69
C ALA A 148 26.93 9.07 15.36
N ASP A 149 27.29 8.22 14.40
CA ASP A 149 26.77 8.22 13.03
C ASP A 149 25.44 7.46 12.98
N ALA A 150 24.34 8.21 12.80
CA ALA A 150 23.00 7.65 12.76
C ALA A 150 22.76 6.72 11.56
N PHE A 151 23.37 7.02 10.41
CA PHE A 151 23.22 6.17 9.22
C PHE A 151 24.01 4.87 9.36
N ALA A 152 25.23 4.92 9.85
CA ALA A 152 26.04 3.72 10.10
C ALA A 152 25.35 2.77 11.10
N ALA A 153 24.67 3.31 12.13
CA ALA A 153 23.88 2.50 13.06
C ALA A 153 22.63 1.91 12.39
N ALA A 154 21.88 2.70 11.62
CA ALA A 154 20.71 2.22 10.86
C ALA A 154 21.10 1.13 9.85
N ALA A 155 22.21 1.30 9.14
CA ALA A 155 22.72 0.30 8.20
C ALA A 155 23.07 -1.03 8.88
N ARG A 156 23.72 -0.98 10.07
CA ARG A 156 23.98 -2.20 10.87
C ARG A 156 22.71 -2.90 11.30
N VAL A 157 21.71 -2.15 11.79
CA VAL A 157 20.40 -2.74 12.14
C VAL A 157 19.78 -3.42 10.93
N SER A 158 19.75 -2.73 9.78
CA SER A 158 19.19 -3.27 8.53
C SER A 158 19.91 -4.55 8.07
N ALA A 159 21.24 -4.59 8.18
CA ALA A 159 22.04 -5.76 7.80
C ALA A 159 21.82 -6.98 8.71
N MET A 160 21.37 -6.78 9.94
CA MET A 160 21.05 -7.85 10.90
C MET A 160 19.66 -8.45 10.69
N LEU A 161 18.75 -7.76 10.02
CA LEU A 161 17.35 -8.21 9.89
C LEU A 161 17.21 -9.59 9.24
N PRO A 162 17.91 -9.94 8.13
CA PRO A 162 17.78 -11.26 7.54
C PRO A 162 18.04 -12.38 8.55
N GLU A 163 19.17 -12.36 9.25
CA GLU A 163 19.52 -13.37 10.25
C GLU A 163 18.49 -13.44 11.40
N ARG A 164 17.95 -12.29 11.79
CA ARG A 164 16.95 -12.24 12.87
C ARG A 164 15.60 -12.78 12.43
N PHE A 165 15.26 -12.61 11.17
CA PHE A 165 14.00 -13.08 10.62
C PHE A 165 14.02 -14.56 10.22
N ASP A 166 15.18 -15.14 9.88
CA ASP A 166 15.33 -16.55 9.45
C ASP A 166 14.63 -17.57 10.37
N ASN A 167 14.54 -17.27 11.67
CA ASN A 167 13.88 -18.15 12.65
C ASN A 167 12.39 -17.82 12.89
N ILE A 168 11.86 -16.78 12.25
CA ILE A 168 10.50 -16.27 12.49
C ILE A 168 9.65 -16.39 11.22
N VAL A 169 10.24 -16.15 10.05
CA VAL A 169 9.56 -16.10 8.76
C VAL A 169 9.29 -17.48 8.18
N THR A 170 8.29 -17.53 7.32
CA THR A 170 7.97 -18.68 6.47
C THR A 170 8.23 -18.31 5.00
N PRO A 171 8.13 -19.28 4.06
CA PRO A 171 8.20 -18.95 2.63
C PRO A 171 7.15 -17.94 2.14
N GLN A 172 6.07 -17.71 2.91
CA GLN A 172 5.03 -16.74 2.61
C GLN A 172 5.26 -15.38 3.26
N SER A 173 6.23 -15.30 4.19
CA SER A 173 6.57 -14.01 4.83
C SER A 173 7.45 -13.19 3.91
N VAL A 174 7.15 -11.92 3.76
CA VAL A 174 7.99 -10.96 3.02
C VAL A 174 8.20 -9.70 3.84
N TRP A 175 9.34 -9.05 3.65
CA TRP A 175 9.64 -7.78 4.29
C TRP A 175 10.53 -6.90 3.43
N THR A 176 10.47 -5.60 3.66
CA THR A 176 11.29 -4.62 2.96
C THR A 176 11.55 -3.37 3.80
N ILE A 177 12.66 -2.70 3.52
CA ILE A 177 12.90 -1.31 3.91
C ILE A 177 12.79 -0.50 2.62
N GLY A 178 11.61 0.07 2.38
CA GLY A 178 11.29 0.81 1.15
C GLY A 178 11.49 2.32 1.26
N HIS A 179 11.71 2.86 2.47
CA HIS A 179 11.89 4.29 2.70
C HIS A 179 13.04 4.52 3.68
N ILE A 180 13.99 5.39 3.29
CA ILE A 180 15.09 5.84 4.14
C ILE A 180 15.25 7.35 3.97
N ARG A 181 15.37 8.06 5.07
CA ARG A 181 15.70 9.49 5.11
C ARG A 181 16.89 9.72 6.01
N VAL A 182 17.90 10.38 5.49
CA VAL A 182 19.13 10.74 6.22
C VAL A 182 19.17 12.26 6.41
N HIS A 183 19.50 12.72 7.61
CA HIS A 183 19.65 14.15 7.89
C HIS A 183 21.07 14.45 8.44
N PRO A 184 21.73 15.47 7.89
CA PRO A 184 21.28 16.48 6.92
C PRO A 184 21.38 16.07 5.46
N ASN A 185 21.81 14.84 5.16
CA ASN A 185 21.99 14.33 3.78
C ASN A 185 23.02 15.13 2.98
N ALA A 186 24.15 15.42 3.60
CA ALA A 186 25.27 16.17 3.04
C ALA A 186 26.57 15.35 3.16
N SER A 187 27.32 15.25 2.06
CA SER A 187 28.52 14.39 1.97
C SER A 187 29.65 14.72 2.95
N SER A 188 29.72 15.95 3.44
CA SER A 188 30.74 16.42 4.37
C SER A 188 30.32 16.44 5.84
N ILE A 189 29.16 15.90 6.16
CA ILE A 189 28.60 15.90 7.53
C ILE A 189 28.26 14.47 7.95
N VAL A 190 28.72 14.08 9.14
CA VAL A 190 28.29 12.82 9.80
C VAL A 190 26.79 12.90 10.10
N PRO A 191 25.97 11.95 9.65
CA PRO A 191 24.53 12.00 9.87
C PRO A 191 24.13 12.00 11.36
N GLY A 192 23.32 12.99 11.74
CA GLY A 192 22.80 13.10 13.10
C GLY A 192 21.44 12.45 13.31
N ARG A 193 20.72 12.12 12.23
CA ARG A 193 19.44 11.42 12.29
C ARG A 193 19.23 10.60 11.02
N THR A 194 18.75 9.38 11.19
CA THR A 194 18.30 8.53 10.09
C THR A 194 16.95 7.94 10.45
N GLU A 195 16.02 8.02 9.52
CA GLU A 195 14.70 7.42 9.63
C GLU A 195 14.55 6.39 8.53
N PHE A 196 13.97 5.24 8.86
CA PHE A 196 13.58 4.27 7.85
C PHE A 196 12.27 3.59 8.24
N THR A 197 11.60 3.04 7.22
CA THR A 197 10.37 2.28 7.41
C THR A 197 10.61 0.82 7.06
N LEU A 198 10.44 -0.07 8.04
CA LEU A 198 10.38 -1.51 7.87
C LEU A 198 8.93 -1.92 7.69
N GLN A 199 8.61 -2.57 6.58
CA GLN A 199 7.30 -3.17 6.32
C GLN A 199 7.46 -4.69 6.23
N TRP A 200 6.52 -5.44 6.80
CA TRP A 200 6.47 -6.88 6.62
C TRP A 200 5.04 -7.36 6.42
N ARG A 201 4.90 -8.47 5.73
CA ARG A 201 3.62 -9.10 5.41
C ARG A 201 3.68 -10.58 5.73
N ASP A 202 2.60 -11.12 6.23
CA ASP A 202 2.43 -12.55 6.49
C ASP A 202 0.95 -12.91 6.40
N ILE A 203 0.67 -14.18 6.09
CA ILE A 203 -0.69 -14.72 6.16
C ILE A 203 -1.12 -15.01 7.60
N ASP A 204 -0.17 -15.20 8.50
CA ASP A 204 -0.41 -15.51 9.91
C ASP A 204 -0.53 -14.22 10.74
N ALA A 205 -1.71 -13.99 11.28
CA ALA A 205 -2.01 -12.84 12.11
C ALA A 205 -1.22 -12.81 13.44
N GLU A 206 -0.80 -13.96 13.98
CA GLU A 206 0.02 -14.00 15.20
C GLU A 206 1.45 -13.55 14.92
N ARG A 207 2.04 -13.99 13.81
CA ARG A 207 3.35 -13.47 13.35
C ARG A 207 3.33 -11.99 13.04
N LEU A 208 2.21 -11.48 12.57
CA LEU A 208 2.04 -10.03 12.40
C LEU A 208 1.89 -9.26 13.72
N GLY A 209 1.69 -9.95 14.85
CA GLY A 209 1.40 -9.31 16.13
C GLY A 209 0.05 -8.58 16.14
N LEU A 210 -0.93 -9.06 15.35
CA LEU A 210 -2.28 -8.54 15.34
C LEU A 210 -3.03 -9.06 16.56
N ASP A 211 -3.62 -8.15 17.34
CA ASP A 211 -4.53 -8.53 18.42
C ASP A 211 -5.88 -9.04 17.88
N ALA A 212 -6.71 -9.56 18.78
CA ALA A 212 -8.00 -10.16 18.40
C ALA A 212 -9.00 -9.15 17.81
N GLU A 213 -8.79 -7.86 18.05
CA GLU A 213 -9.65 -6.78 17.56
C GLU A 213 -9.21 -6.36 16.15
N ALA A 214 -7.91 -6.26 15.92
CA ALA A 214 -7.34 -6.05 14.59
C ALA A 214 -7.64 -7.24 13.65
N LYS A 215 -7.64 -8.49 14.16
CA LYS A 215 -8.01 -9.71 13.40
C LYS A 215 -9.43 -9.68 12.83
N ARG A 216 -10.33 -8.88 13.39
CA ARG A 216 -11.74 -8.74 12.94
C ARG A 216 -11.98 -7.63 11.94
N ALA A 217 -10.98 -6.82 11.67
CA ALA A 217 -11.06 -5.69 10.76
C ALA A 217 -10.61 -6.02 9.31
N TRP A 218 -10.17 -7.27 9.07
CA TRP A 218 -9.71 -7.81 7.77
C TRP A 218 -10.71 -8.80 7.18
#